data_e509597e14b7d1c52ed3aee06a32924a
#
_entry.id   e509597e14b7d1c52ed3aee06a32924a
#
_cell.length_a   1.000
_cell.length_b   1.000
_cell.length_c   1.000
_cell.angle_alpha   90.00
_cell.angle_beta   90.00
_cell.angle_gamma   90.00
#
_symmetry.space_group_name_H-M   'P 1'
#
loop_
_entity.id
_entity.type
_entity.pdbx_description
1 polymer ?
#
loop_
_entity_poly.entity_id
_entity_poly.type
_entity_poly.pdbx_seq_one_letter_code
_entity_poly.pdbx_strand_id
1 'polypeptide(L)'
;VHIKSADIHDKPSILFNYLKTDQDRREWVEAVRVARSLLDTKAMEEVGAREFSPGPDVQTDEEILEWVRNDGETALHPSCTAKMGAESDPMAVVNPDTMGVWGVEGLYIADASVFPSVTNGNIYSPTMMVGEKAADLIAGRTPLEPNHAEWYKAKQDMPLYAEGEAVRDHK
;
A
#
# COMPACT_ATOMS: atom_id res chain seq x y z
N VAL A 1 14.64 6.22 3.47
CA VAL A 1 15.62 6.30 2.36
C VAL A 1 16.59 7.42 2.66
N HIS A 2 17.91 7.16 2.55
CA HIS A 2 18.94 8.15 2.82
C HIS A 2 20.00 8.16 1.72
N ILE A 3 20.43 9.36 1.30
CA ILE A 3 21.60 9.54 0.42
C ILE A 3 22.86 9.22 1.24
N LYS A 4 23.78 8.43 0.67
CA LYS A 4 25.03 8.04 1.35
C LYS A 4 26.20 8.96 0.98
N SER A 5 26.20 9.50 -0.22
CA SER A 5 27.25 10.40 -0.72
C SER A 5 26.70 11.34 -1.80
N ALA A 6 27.52 12.26 -2.30
CA ALA A 6 27.21 13.12 -3.43
C ALA A 6 27.42 12.43 -4.79
N ASP A 7 27.98 11.23 -4.82
CA ASP A 7 28.13 10.46 -6.05
C ASP A 7 26.77 9.86 -6.47
N ILE A 8 26.29 10.23 -7.66
CA ILE A 8 25.03 9.74 -8.21
C ILE A 8 25.01 8.22 -8.46
N HIS A 9 26.17 7.60 -8.56
CA HIS A 9 26.29 6.14 -8.75
C HIS A 9 26.19 5.35 -7.45
N ASP A 10 26.32 6.02 -6.31
CA ASP A 10 26.12 5.39 -5.01
C ASP A 10 24.63 5.15 -4.75
N LYS A 11 24.26 3.88 -4.63
CA LYS A 11 22.87 3.51 -4.28
C LYS A 11 22.50 4.06 -2.91
N PRO A 12 21.30 4.62 -2.73
CA PRO A 12 20.83 5.09 -1.44
C PRO A 12 20.75 3.95 -0.41
N SER A 13 20.78 4.30 0.86
CA SER A 13 20.44 3.39 1.93
C SER A 13 18.90 3.29 2.03
N ILE A 14 18.38 2.08 1.92
CA ILE A 14 16.94 1.81 1.98
C ILE A 14 16.70 0.83 3.13
N LEU A 15 15.87 1.24 4.09
CA LEU A 15 15.46 0.41 5.21
C LEU A 15 13.93 0.34 5.25
N PHE A 16 13.38 -0.82 5.00
CA PHE A 16 11.92 -1.04 4.93
C PHE A 16 11.28 -1.15 6.32
N ASN A 17 11.99 -1.67 7.32
CA ASN A 17 11.49 -1.89 8.67
C ASN A 17 10.24 -2.79 8.75
N TYR A 18 10.12 -3.80 7.90
CA TYR A 18 9.04 -4.77 7.96
C TYR A 18 8.88 -5.37 9.37
N LEU A 19 7.66 -5.62 9.79
CA LEU A 19 7.29 -6.20 11.09
C LEU A 19 7.74 -5.35 12.30
N LYS A 20 8.08 -4.07 12.11
CA LYS A 20 8.54 -3.21 13.20
C LYS A 20 7.42 -2.84 14.16
N THR A 21 6.23 -2.58 13.65
CA THR A 21 5.07 -2.17 14.46
C THR A 21 4.27 -3.38 14.95
N ASP A 22 3.52 -3.21 16.06
CA ASP A 22 2.59 -4.22 16.54
C ASP A 22 1.43 -4.42 15.55
N GLN A 23 1.07 -3.35 14.83
CA GLN A 23 0.06 -3.42 13.78
C GLN A 23 0.52 -4.33 12.65
N ASP A 24 1.73 -4.15 12.10
CA ASP A 24 2.26 -5.00 11.03
C ASP A 24 2.23 -6.47 11.44
N ARG A 25 2.68 -6.78 12.66
CA ARG A 25 2.71 -8.16 13.16
C ARG A 25 1.33 -8.79 13.24
N ARG A 26 0.34 -8.04 13.76
CA ARG A 26 -1.05 -8.53 13.84
C ARG A 26 -1.66 -8.74 12.47
N GLU A 27 -1.50 -7.77 11.57
CA GLU A 27 -2.06 -7.82 10.22
C GLU A 27 -1.47 -8.96 9.41
N TRP A 28 -0.17 -9.26 9.55
CA TRP A 28 0.43 -10.40 8.89
C TRP A 28 -0.10 -11.74 9.39
N VAL A 29 -0.24 -11.89 10.70
CA VAL A 29 -0.85 -13.11 11.29
C VAL A 29 -2.28 -13.28 10.80
N GLU A 30 -3.05 -12.19 10.80
CA GLU A 30 -4.42 -12.21 10.32
C GLU A 30 -4.51 -12.52 8.83
N ALA A 31 -3.65 -11.93 8.00
CA ALA A 31 -3.61 -12.18 6.55
C ALA A 31 -3.37 -13.66 6.23
N VAL A 32 -2.43 -14.33 6.93
CA VAL A 32 -2.20 -15.78 6.76
C VAL A 32 -3.43 -16.58 7.15
N ARG A 33 -4.08 -16.25 8.27
CA ARG A 33 -5.32 -16.94 8.70
C ARG A 33 -6.49 -16.73 7.75
N VAL A 34 -6.64 -15.52 7.22
CA VAL A 34 -7.67 -15.22 6.21
C VAL A 34 -7.38 -16.01 4.92
N ALA A 35 -6.14 -16.06 4.47
CA ALA A 35 -5.77 -16.85 3.29
C ALA A 35 -6.10 -18.34 3.50
N ARG A 36 -5.84 -18.90 4.69
CA ARG A 36 -6.24 -20.28 5.04
C ARG A 36 -7.75 -20.46 4.99
N SER A 37 -8.52 -19.54 5.55
CA SER A 37 -9.99 -19.63 5.51
C SER A 37 -10.56 -19.64 4.07
N LEU A 38 -9.86 -19.04 3.12
CA LEU A 38 -10.23 -19.14 1.70
C LEU A 38 -9.95 -20.55 1.13
N LEU A 39 -8.83 -21.16 1.52
CA LEU A 39 -8.51 -22.53 1.11
C LEU A 39 -9.48 -23.56 1.70
N ASP A 40 -10.03 -23.30 2.88
CA ASP A 40 -11.00 -24.17 3.56
C ASP A 40 -12.43 -24.06 3.00
N THR A 41 -12.63 -23.32 1.92
CA THR A 41 -13.93 -23.22 1.28
C THR A 41 -14.23 -24.46 0.43
N LYS A 42 -15.52 -24.80 0.30
CA LYS A 42 -15.98 -25.92 -0.53
C LYS A 42 -15.48 -25.82 -1.99
N ALA A 43 -15.44 -24.62 -2.54
CA ALA A 43 -14.95 -24.39 -3.90
C ALA A 43 -13.48 -24.78 -4.07
N MET A 44 -12.65 -24.54 -3.07
CA MET A 44 -11.24 -24.91 -3.06
C MET A 44 -11.04 -26.39 -2.79
N GLU A 45 -11.88 -27.01 -1.94
CA GLU A 45 -11.88 -28.44 -1.71
C GLU A 45 -12.19 -29.22 -3.01
N GLU A 46 -13.21 -28.77 -3.77
CA GLU A 46 -13.62 -29.40 -5.05
C GLU A 46 -12.50 -29.44 -6.10
N VAL A 47 -11.57 -28.49 -6.07
CA VAL A 47 -10.38 -28.47 -6.96
C VAL A 47 -9.15 -29.07 -6.32
N GLY A 48 -9.24 -29.62 -5.11
CA GLY A 48 -8.14 -30.27 -4.39
C GLY A 48 -7.05 -29.27 -3.97
N ALA A 49 -7.41 -28.02 -3.70
CA ALA A 49 -6.47 -27.00 -3.24
C ALA A 49 -5.85 -27.44 -1.89
N ARG A 50 -4.56 -27.13 -1.73
CA ARG A 50 -3.81 -27.41 -0.49
C ARG A 50 -2.87 -26.26 -0.20
N GLU A 51 -2.69 -25.96 1.09
CA GLU A 51 -1.65 -25.06 1.53
C GLU A 51 -0.27 -25.67 1.23
N PHE A 52 0.56 -24.89 0.55
CA PHE A 52 1.94 -25.27 0.22
C PHE A 52 2.93 -24.54 1.15
N SER A 53 2.71 -23.27 1.40
CA SER A 53 3.53 -22.44 2.28
C SER A 53 2.60 -21.48 3.05
N PRO A 54 2.86 -21.26 4.35
CA PRO A 54 3.90 -21.83 5.21
C PRO A 54 3.75 -23.32 5.52
N GLY A 55 2.61 -23.92 5.22
CA GLY A 55 2.30 -25.31 5.51
C GLY A 55 1.58 -25.52 6.86
N PRO A 56 0.95 -26.70 7.02
CA PRO A 56 0.06 -26.98 8.14
C PRO A 56 0.76 -27.04 9.50
N ASP A 57 2.09 -27.14 9.55
CA ASP A 57 2.84 -27.22 10.81
C ASP A 57 3.08 -25.84 11.45
N VAL A 58 2.87 -24.75 10.71
CA VAL A 58 3.02 -23.35 11.18
C VAL A 58 1.67 -22.84 11.66
N GLN A 59 1.42 -22.85 12.99
CA GLN A 59 0.10 -22.57 13.55
C GLN A 59 0.04 -21.37 14.50
N THR A 60 1.07 -21.18 15.32
CA THR A 60 1.09 -20.08 16.31
C THR A 60 1.43 -18.75 15.67
N ASP A 61 1.08 -17.65 16.34
CA ASP A 61 1.43 -16.31 15.89
C ASP A 61 2.94 -16.14 15.71
N GLU A 62 3.71 -16.68 16.64
CA GLU A 62 5.16 -16.64 16.63
C GLU A 62 5.74 -17.41 15.41
N GLU A 63 5.23 -18.60 15.13
CA GLU A 63 5.65 -19.40 13.98
C GLU A 63 5.29 -18.72 12.66
N ILE A 64 4.09 -18.14 12.55
CA ILE A 64 3.67 -17.37 11.39
C ILE A 64 4.60 -16.16 11.17
N LEU A 65 4.89 -15.40 12.23
CA LEU A 65 5.77 -14.23 12.13
C LEU A 65 7.22 -14.62 11.80
N GLU A 66 7.69 -15.76 12.29
CA GLU A 66 9.00 -16.26 11.93
C GLU A 66 9.07 -16.69 10.46
N TRP A 67 8.04 -17.37 9.97
CA TRP A 67 7.91 -17.66 8.54
C TRP A 67 7.90 -16.38 7.70
N VAL A 68 7.08 -15.38 8.06
CA VAL A 68 7.03 -14.10 7.35
C VAL A 68 8.40 -13.40 7.32
N ARG A 69 9.19 -13.45 8.39
CA ARG A 69 10.55 -12.88 8.40
C ARG A 69 11.48 -13.54 7.40
N ASN A 70 11.34 -14.83 7.20
CA ASN A 70 12.26 -15.61 6.38
C ASN A 70 11.83 -15.71 4.91
N ASP A 71 10.51 -15.66 4.65
CA ASP A 71 9.93 -15.93 3.33
C ASP A 71 9.16 -14.73 2.74
N GLY A 72 8.96 -13.67 3.53
CA GLY A 72 8.23 -12.48 3.08
C GLY A 72 8.96 -11.72 1.98
N GLU A 73 8.27 -11.45 0.88
CA GLU A 73 8.79 -10.69 -0.24
C GLU A 73 8.03 -9.39 -0.48
N THR A 74 8.66 -8.45 -1.15
CA THR A 74 8.00 -7.23 -1.58
C THR A 74 7.01 -7.47 -2.70
N ALA A 75 5.84 -6.84 -2.65
CA ALA A 75 4.89 -6.82 -3.77
C ALA A 75 5.29 -5.84 -4.90
N LEU A 76 6.51 -5.30 -4.86
CA LEU A 76 7.06 -4.35 -5.84
C LEU A 76 6.24 -3.05 -5.96
N HIS A 77 5.67 -2.58 -4.85
CA HIS A 77 4.86 -1.37 -4.78
C HIS A 77 5.53 -0.26 -3.95
N PRO A 78 6.79 0.15 -4.26
CA PRO A 78 7.44 1.24 -3.54
C PRO A 78 6.67 2.54 -3.74
N SER A 79 6.36 3.24 -2.65
CA SER A 79 5.55 4.45 -2.66
C SER A 79 5.83 5.30 -1.41
N CYS A 80 5.25 6.50 -1.35
CA CYS A 80 5.18 7.35 -0.16
C CYS A 80 6.51 7.95 0.34
N THR A 81 7.64 7.77 -0.36
CA THR A 81 8.96 8.25 0.10
C THR A 81 9.18 9.75 -0.06
N ALA A 82 8.32 10.41 -0.85
CA ALA A 82 8.29 11.86 -1.06
C ALA A 82 6.84 12.37 -0.99
N LYS A 83 6.11 11.96 0.06
CA LYS A 83 4.66 12.16 0.13
C LYS A 83 4.24 13.60 -0.09
N MET A 84 3.14 13.78 -0.80
CA MET A 84 2.49 15.08 -0.90
C MET A 84 1.70 15.39 0.38
N GLY A 85 1.59 16.68 0.69
CA GLY A 85 0.84 17.15 1.84
C GLY A 85 0.96 18.66 2.03
N ALA A 86 0.24 19.18 3.02
CA ALA A 86 0.29 20.60 3.36
C ALA A 86 1.70 21.00 3.80
N GLU A 87 2.09 22.24 3.58
CA GLU A 87 3.39 22.80 4.00
C GLU A 87 3.61 22.70 5.52
N SER A 88 2.52 22.68 6.29
CA SER A 88 2.57 22.49 7.75
C SER A 88 2.85 21.05 8.19
N ASP A 89 2.77 20.07 7.32
CA ASP A 89 3.13 18.68 7.62
C ASP A 89 4.65 18.50 7.48
N PRO A 90 5.39 18.28 8.58
CA PRO A 90 6.84 18.14 8.56
C PRO A 90 7.35 16.93 7.76
N MET A 91 6.45 16.02 7.39
CA MET A 91 6.76 14.85 6.57
C MET A 91 6.40 15.06 5.10
N ALA A 92 5.71 16.15 4.74
CA ALA A 92 5.38 16.43 3.35
C ALA A 92 6.59 16.95 2.58
N VAL A 93 6.80 16.40 1.41
CA VAL A 93 7.88 16.77 0.48
C VAL A 93 7.31 17.57 -0.70
N VAL A 94 6.10 17.23 -1.15
CA VAL A 94 5.50 17.74 -2.38
C VAL A 94 4.22 18.52 -2.09
N ASN A 95 4.08 19.68 -2.73
CA ASN A 95 2.84 20.45 -2.74
C ASN A 95 1.81 19.74 -3.64
N PRO A 96 0.64 19.33 -3.13
CA PRO A 96 -0.36 18.59 -3.91
C PRO A 96 -1.03 19.43 -5.01
N ASP A 97 -0.98 20.75 -4.91
CA ASP A 97 -1.62 21.65 -5.88
C ASP A 97 -0.74 21.97 -7.09
N THR A 98 0.58 21.80 -6.94
CA THR A 98 1.55 22.16 -7.99
C THR A 98 2.46 21.01 -8.40
N MET A 99 2.52 19.95 -7.59
CA MET A 99 3.50 18.86 -7.66
C MET A 99 4.96 19.30 -7.46
N GLY A 100 5.16 20.56 -7.05
CA GLY A 100 6.48 21.13 -6.73
C GLY A 100 7.00 20.67 -5.37
N VAL A 101 8.30 20.53 -5.25
CA VAL A 101 8.95 20.22 -3.96
C VAL A 101 8.94 21.45 -3.07
N TRP A 102 8.48 21.32 -1.83
CA TRP A 102 8.46 22.41 -0.87
C TRP A 102 9.86 23.00 -0.65
N GLY A 103 9.97 24.32 -0.74
CA GLY A 103 11.21 25.06 -0.53
C GLY A 103 12.23 24.98 -1.67
N VAL A 104 11.90 24.34 -2.80
CA VAL A 104 12.78 24.25 -3.97
C VAL A 104 12.04 24.69 -5.24
N GLU A 105 12.56 25.70 -5.92
CA GLU A 105 11.97 26.18 -7.18
C GLU A 105 12.35 25.26 -8.35
N GLY A 106 11.40 25.01 -9.24
CA GLY A 106 11.61 24.28 -10.50
C GLY A 106 11.83 22.77 -10.36
N LEU A 107 11.67 22.21 -9.16
CA LEU A 107 11.76 20.77 -8.92
C LEU A 107 10.37 20.18 -8.68
N TYR A 108 10.03 19.12 -9.40
CA TYR A 108 8.74 18.44 -9.34
C TYR A 108 8.91 16.94 -9.15
N ILE A 109 7.97 16.30 -8.48
CA ILE A 109 7.91 14.84 -8.34
C ILE A 109 6.49 14.38 -8.73
N ALA A 110 6.39 13.38 -9.61
CA ALA A 110 5.14 12.94 -10.22
C ALA A 110 5.07 11.42 -10.42
N ASP A 111 5.43 10.68 -9.41
CA ASP A 111 5.39 9.21 -9.41
C ASP A 111 4.76 8.67 -8.10
N ALA A 112 4.77 7.36 -7.88
CA ALA A 112 4.18 6.75 -6.68
C ALA A 112 4.82 7.24 -5.36
N SER A 113 6.01 7.84 -5.38
CA SER A 113 6.65 8.34 -4.17
C SER A 113 5.86 9.47 -3.51
N VAL A 114 5.02 10.19 -4.28
CA VAL A 114 4.21 11.30 -3.75
C VAL A 114 2.96 10.86 -2.98
N PHE A 115 2.58 9.59 -3.03
CA PHE A 115 1.39 9.12 -2.32
C PHE A 115 1.51 9.41 -0.82
N PRO A 116 0.44 9.94 -0.17
CA PRO A 116 0.41 10.14 1.27
C PRO A 116 0.44 8.82 2.05
N SER A 117 -0.17 7.79 1.48
CA SER A 117 -0.18 6.41 1.97
C SER A 117 -0.28 5.45 0.79
N VAL A 118 0.12 4.19 1.00
CA VAL A 118 -0.05 3.15 -0.02
C VAL A 118 -1.52 2.95 -0.34
N THR A 119 -1.84 2.78 -1.63
CA THR A 119 -3.21 2.55 -2.07
C THR A 119 -3.66 1.12 -1.74
N ASN A 120 -4.97 0.94 -1.61
CA ASN A 120 -5.55 -0.36 -1.25
C ASN A 120 -5.65 -1.31 -2.47
N GLY A 121 -4.68 -1.36 -3.28
CA GLY A 121 -4.63 -2.20 -4.48
C GLY A 121 -3.38 -1.90 -5.28
N ASN A 122 -3.31 -2.42 -6.49
CA ASN A 122 -2.15 -2.20 -7.34
C ASN A 122 -1.93 -0.70 -7.60
N ILE A 123 -0.68 -0.24 -7.43
CA ILE A 123 -0.32 1.19 -7.56
C ILE A 123 -0.25 1.69 -9.01
N TYR A 124 -0.36 0.83 -10.02
CA TYR A 124 -0.18 1.20 -11.42
C TYR A 124 -1.14 2.30 -11.87
N SER A 125 -2.45 2.06 -11.74
CA SER A 125 -3.47 3.03 -12.18
C SER A 125 -3.39 4.36 -11.43
N PRO A 126 -3.29 4.40 -10.08
CA PRO A 126 -3.12 5.66 -9.37
C PRO A 126 -1.80 6.37 -9.72
N THR A 127 -0.71 5.65 -10.02
CA THR A 127 0.54 6.27 -10.46
C THR A 127 0.37 6.95 -11.83
N MET A 128 -0.32 6.31 -12.77
CA MET A 128 -0.63 6.93 -14.06
C MET A 128 -1.51 8.18 -13.89
N MET A 129 -2.53 8.11 -13.04
CA MET A 129 -3.39 9.26 -12.74
C MET A 129 -2.59 10.43 -12.16
N VAL A 130 -1.66 10.16 -11.25
CA VAL A 130 -0.77 11.20 -10.70
C VAL A 130 0.10 11.80 -11.81
N GLY A 131 0.69 10.97 -12.68
CA GLY A 131 1.52 11.44 -13.80
C GLY A 131 0.76 12.35 -14.76
N GLU A 132 -0.44 11.97 -15.16
CA GLU A 132 -1.31 12.77 -16.06
C GLU A 132 -1.69 14.11 -15.41
N LYS A 133 -2.15 14.08 -14.17
CA LYS A 133 -2.50 15.29 -13.44
C LYS A 133 -1.30 16.22 -13.23
N ALA A 134 -0.16 15.65 -12.86
CA ALA A 134 1.07 16.42 -12.68
C ALA A 134 1.53 17.08 -13.98
N ALA A 135 1.42 16.42 -15.11
CA ALA A 135 1.78 16.96 -16.42
C ALA A 135 0.95 18.23 -16.75
N ASP A 136 -0.34 18.24 -16.42
CA ASP A 136 -1.18 19.40 -16.61
C ASP A 136 -0.81 20.55 -15.67
N LEU A 137 -0.60 20.25 -14.38
CA LEU A 137 -0.22 21.23 -13.37
C LEU A 137 1.14 21.89 -13.71
N ILE A 138 2.15 21.10 -14.05
CA ILE A 138 3.50 21.58 -14.38
C ILE A 138 3.49 22.41 -15.67
N ALA A 139 2.69 22.01 -16.65
CA ALA A 139 2.56 22.73 -17.92
C ALA A 139 1.62 23.96 -17.83
N GLY A 140 1.00 24.21 -16.69
CA GLY A 140 0.02 25.29 -16.52
C GLY A 140 -1.24 25.11 -17.38
N ARG A 141 -1.60 23.87 -17.72
CA ARG A 141 -2.82 23.57 -18.47
C ARG A 141 -4.03 23.50 -17.53
N THR A 142 -5.20 23.83 -18.07
CA THR A 142 -6.44 23.67 -17.32
C THR A 142 -6.70 22.17 -17.09
N PRO A 143 -6.88 21.74 -15.84
CA PRO A 143 -7.23 20.36 -15.55
C PRO A 143 -8.55 19.96 -16.22
N LEU A 144 -8.73 18.66 -16.44
CA LEU A 144 -10.02 18.12 -16.90
C LEU A 144 -11.12 18.46 -15.89
N GLU A 145 -12.32 18.72 -16.42
CA GLU A 145 -13.49 18.91 -15.57
C GLU A 145 -13.73 17.66 -14.69
N PRO A 146 -14.15 17.85 -13.41
CA PRO A 146 -14.44 16.74 -12.53
C PRO A 146 -15.51 15.83 -13.13
N ASN A 147 -15.24 14.54 -13.16
CA ASN A 147 -16.24 13.55 -13.54
C ASN A 147 -17.05 13.15 -12.30
N HIS A 148 -18.32 13.51 -12.29
CA HIS A 148 -19.27 13.21 -11.22
C HIS A 148 -20.08 11.91 -11.50
N ALA A 149 -19.57 11.02 -12.35
CA ALA A 149 -20.22 9.74 -12.59
C ALA A 149 -20.46 9.00 -11.26
N GLU A 150 -21.60 8.36 -11.16
CA GLU A 150 -21.90 7.50 -10.02
C GLU A 150 -20.88 6.37 -9.93
N TRP A 151 -20.33 6.16 -8.75
CA TRP A 151 -19.43 5.06 -8.46
C TRP A 151 -20.05 4.12 -7.44
N TYR A 152 -19.69 2.85 -7.52
CA TYR A 152 -20.17 1.87 -6.58
C TYR A 152 -19.76 2.25 -5.15
N LYS A 153 -20.75 2.46 -4.32
CA LYS A 153 -20.57 2.61 -2.87
C LYS A 153 -21.00 1.29 -2.23
N ALA A 154 -20.09 0.67 -1.50
CA ALA A 154 -20.50 -0.46 -0.65
C ALA A 154 -21.68 -0.02 0.21
N LYS A 155 -22.76 -0.79 0.22
CA LYS A 155 -23.90 -0.50 1.11
C LYS A 155 -23.35 -0.60 2.54
N GLN A 156 -23.63 0.42 3.36
CA GLN A 156 -23.21 0.43 4.76
C GLN A 156 -23.73 -0.79 5.55
N ASP A 157 -24.84 -1.37 5.08
CA ASP A 157 -25.52 -2.52 5.69
C ASP A 157 -25.18 -3.86 5.01
N MET A 158 -24.20 -3.87 4.08
CA MET A 158 -23.74 -5.13 3.51
C MET A 158 -22.83 -5.79 4.54
N PRO A 159 -23.22 -6.94 5.11
CA PRO A 159 -22.33 -7.64 6.02
C PRO A 159 -21.03 -7.96 5.26
N LEU A 160 -19.89 -7.53 5.82
CA LEU A 160 -18.57 -7.85 5.29
C LEU A 160 -18.28 -9.37 5.33
N TYR A 161 -19.12 -10.11 6.06
CA TYR A 161 -19.03 -11.55 6.28
C TYR A 161 -20.38 -12.21 6.05
N ALA A 162 -20.39 -13.47 5.63
CA ALA A 162 -21.60 -14.26 5.51
C ALA A 162 -22.33 -14.38 6.87
N GLU A 163 -23.67 -14.54 6.84
CA GLU A 163 -24.45 -14.76 8.07
C GLU A 163 -23.88 -15.95 8.87
N GLY A 164 -23.42 -15.68 10.09
CA GLY A 164 -22.81 -16.68 10.99
C GLY A 164 -21.32 -16.54 11.23
N GLU A 165 -20.61 -15.69 10.48
CA GLU A 165 -19.22 -15.36 10.78
C GLU A 165 -19.15 -14.28 11.87
N ALA A 166 -18.32 -14.53 12.87
CA ALA A 166 -18.13 -13.57 13.96
C ALA A 166 -17.49 -12.29 13.41
N VAL A 167 -18.21 -11.17 13.56
CA VAL A 167 -17.63 -9.84 13.33
C VAL A 167 -16.46 -9.67 14.29
N ARG A 168 -15.24 -9.61 13.76
CA ARG A 168 -14.07 -9.27 14.56
C ARG A 168 -14.16 -7.80 14.92
N ASP A 169 -14.29 -7.51 16.21
CA ASP A 169 -14.22 -6.17 16.76
C ASP A 169 -12.82 -5.59 16.47
N HIS A 170 -12.74 -4.75 15.46
CA HIS A 170 -11.57 -3.89 15.25
C HIS A 170 -11.64 -2.75 16.27
N LYS A 171 -11.14 -3.01 17.48
CA LYS A 171 -10.85 -1.98 18.48
C LYS A 171 -9.39 -1.62 18.47
#